data_3ffcbcdccc284d3a7e4c1cbfb7cedc7a
#
_entry.id   3ffcbcdccc284d3a7e4c1cbfb7cedc7a
#
_cell.length_a   1.000
_cell.length_b   1.000
_cell.length_c   1.000
_cell.angle_alpha   90.00
_cell.angle_beta   90.00
_cell.angle_gamma   90.00
#
_symmetry.space_group_name_H-M   'P 1'
#
loop_
_entity.id
_entity.type
_entity.pdbx_description
1 polymer ?
#
loop_
_entity_poly.entity_id
_entity_poly.type
_entity_poly.pdbx_seq_one_letter_code
_entity_poly.pdbx_strand_id
1 'polypeptide(L)'
;DFDNENETNSGGGWHRDSFFSQYKVMVYLSDVNTRNGPFLFLPNSKNFDFKNFRKIKLNFFQRFKSVILRKQLVDLRIDENDISRFKEKYKIQPIEIIGKQGTVIIFDGSYTHKAKNIEKESRYTLTNYFFKKNKISYFLKYLQFKDKFIK
;
A
#
# COMPACT_ATOMS: atom_id res chain seq x y z
N ASP A 1 6.52 -10.36 -25.27
CA ASP A 1 5.07 -10.17 -25.37
C ASP A 1 4.50 -10.19 -23.96
N PHE A 2 4.26 -9.00 -23.41
CA PHE A 2 3.67 -8.83 -22.08
C PHE A 2 2.23 -8.34 -22.23
N ASP A 3 1.41 -9.17 -22.86
CA ASP A 3 -0.02 -8.96 -23.00
C ASP A 3 -0.77 -9.77 -21.95
N ASN A 4 -0.66 -9.37 -20.68
CA ASN A 4 -1.60 -9.79 -19.66
C ASN A 4 -2.02 -8.57 -18.83
N GLU A 5 -3.14 -7.96 -19.20
CA GLU A 5 -3.78 -6.85 -18.51
C GLU A 5 -4.19 -7.15 -17.05
N ASN A 6 -3.91 -8.34 -16.54
CA ASN A 6 -4.27 -8.82 -15.21
C ASN A 6 -3.09 -9.10 -14.27
N GLU A 7 -1.85 -8.94 -14.67
CA GLU A 7 -0.73 -9.04 -13.74
C GLU A 7 -0.59 -7.74 -12.94
N THR A 8 -1.22 -7.72 -11.78
CA THR A 8 -0.95 -6.73 -10.74
C THR A 8 0.49 -6.92 -10.27
N ASN A 9 1.42 -6.18 -10.87
CA ASN A 9 2.77 -6.02 -10.37
C ASN A 9 2.72 -5.75 -8.86
N SER A 10 3.70 -6.23 -8.12
CA SER A 10 3.90 -5.92 -6.70
C SER A 10 3.73 -4.42 -6.46
N GLY A 11 2.59 -4.00 -5.89
CA GLY A 11 2.21 -2.59 -5.73
C GLY A 11 1.20 -2.06 -6.74
N GLY A 12 0.78 -2.86 -7.74
CA GLY A 12 -0.32 -2.53 -8.65
C GLY A 12 -1.68 -2.60 -7.93
N GLY A 13 -2.59 -1.69 -8.30
CA GLY A 13 -3.90 -1.54 -7.66
C GLY A 13 -3.86 -0.68 -6.38
N TRP A 14 -4.96 0.00 -6.12
CA TRP A 14 -5.10 0.84 -4.94
C TRP A 14 -5.12 -0.01 -3.68
N HIS A 15 -4.29 0.35 -2.70
CA HIS A 15 -4.21 -0.38 -1.43
C HIS A 15 -3.76 0.53 -0.29
N ARG A 16 -3.88 0.00 0.91
CA ARG A 16 -3.20 0.49 2.11
C ARG A 16 -2.26 -0.58 2.59
N ASP A 17 -1.15 -0.21 3.20
CA ASP A 17 -0.25 -1.20 3.81
C ASP A 17 -0.72 -1.62 5.19
N SER A 18 -1.41 -0.72 5.87
CA SER A 18 -1.84 -0.91 7.25
C SER A 18 -3.07 -0.06 7.56
N PHE A 19 -3.85 -0.46 8.57
CA PHE A 19 -4.88 0.39 9.18
C PHE A 19 -4.30 1.45 10.12
N PHE A 20 -3.09 1.20 10.61
CA PHE A 20 -2.41 2.11 11.53
C PHE A 20 -1.31 2.86 10.78
N SER A 21 -0.95 4.04 11.30
CA SER A 21 0.15 4.82 10.73
C SER A 21 1.42 3.98 10.62
N GLN A 22 1.92 3.89 9.41
CA GLN A 22 3.15 3.21 9.06
C GLN A 22 3.91 4.10 8.08
N TYR A 23 4.96 4.74 8.54
CA TYR A 23 5.74 5.61 7.66
C TYR A 23 6.64 4.79 6.75
N LYS A 24 6.69 5.21 5.49
CA LYS A 24 7.60 4.69 4.49
C LYS A 24 8.46 5.82 3.94
N VAL A 25 9.69 5.47 3.64
CA VAL A 25 10.60 6.31 2.86
C VAL A 25 10.91 5.56 1.58
N MET A 26 10.49 6.10 0.45
CA MET A 26 10.77 5.58 -0.87
C MET A 26 11.75 6.51 -1.60
N VAL A 27 12.77 5.95 -2.19
CA VAL A 27 13.76 6.68 -2.99
C VAL A 27 13.67 6.20 -4.42
N TYR A 28 13.56 7.12 -5.37
CA TYR A 28 13.67 6.82 -6.78
C TYR A 28 15.15 6.60 -7.13
N LEU A 29 15.46 5.41 -7.63
CA LEU A 29 16.80 5.04 -8.09
C LEU A 29 17.00 5.26 -9.60
N SER A 30 15.95 5.72 -10.29
CA SER A 30 15.92 6.16 -11.68
C SER A 30 15.06 7.40 -11.82
N ASP A 31 15.14 8.12 -12.91
CA ASP A 31 14.19 9.19 -13.23
C ASP A 31 12.79 8.61 -13.37
N VAL A 32 11.79 9.29 -12.81
CA VAL A 32 10.38 8.88 -12.84
C VAL A 32 9.55 9.99 -13.46
N ASN A 33 8.90 9.66 -14.56
CA ASN A 33 7.95 10.50 -15.30
C ASN A 33 6.56 9.87 -15.31
N THR A 34 5.63 10.46 -16.02
CA THR A 34 4.23 10.02 -16.06
C THR A 34 4.01 8.64 -16.71
N ARG A 35 4.99 8.12 -17.48
CA ARG A 35 4.86 6.87 -18.27
C ARG A 35 5.60 5.68 -17.68
N ASN A 36 6.55 5.90 -16.79
CA ASN A 36 7.33 4.81 -16.19
C ASN A 36 6.86 4.44 -14.77
N GLY A 37 5.56 4.60 -14.51
CA GLY A 37 4.90 4.06 -13.34
C GLY A 37 5.12 4.87 -12.06
N PRO A 38 4.84 6.19 -12.03
CA PRO A 38 5.01 7.01 -10.83
C PRO A 38 4.14 6.54 -9.67
N PHE A 39 4.54 6.94 -8.47
CA PHE A 39 3.77 6.69 -7.28
C PHE A 39 2.54 7.62 -7.24
N LEU A 40 1.37 7.03 -7.00
CA LEU A 40 0.11 7.73 -6.84
C LEU A 40 -0.32 7.69 -5.37
N PHE A 41 -0.61 8.84 -4.83
CA PHE A 41 -1.07 9.02 -3.45
C PHE A 41 -2.45 9.67 -3.43
N LEU A 42 -3.38 9.11 -2.66
CA LEU A 42 -4.73 9.64 -2.52
C LEU A 42 -4.86 10.41 -1.19
N PRO A 43 -4.87 11.75 -1.22
CA PRO A 43 -4.99 12.57 -0.01
C PRO A 43 -6.28 12.27 0.76
N ASN A 44 -6.29 12.52 2.07
CA ASN A 44 -7.44 12.39 2.96
C ASN A 44 -8.10 11.00 3.00
N SER A 45 -7.48 9.99 2.40
CA SER A 45 -8.06 8.64 2.30
C SER A 45 -7.91 7.80 3.57
N LYS A 46 -7.10 8.21 4.54
CA LYS A 46 -6.76 7.41 5.73
C LYS A 46 -7.99 6.94 6.52
N ASN A 47 -8.94 7.83 6.75
CA ASN A 47 -10.11 7.56 7.59
C ASN A 47 -11.35 7.15 6.79
N PHE A 48 -11.21 7.01 5.48
CA PHE A 48 -12.33 6.64 4.65
C PHE A 48 -12.65 5.14 4.80
N ASP A 49 -13.93 4.86 5.04
CA ASP A 49 -14.43 3.50 5.22
C ASP A 49 -14.81 2.92 3.84
N PHE A 50 -13.84 2.38 3.12
CA PHE A 50 -14.09 1.65 1.89
C PHE A 50 -14.90 0.38 2.14
N LYS A 51 -15.76 -0.03 1.21
CA LYS A 51 -16.68 -1.18 1.39
C LYS A 51 -15.96 -2.46 1.83
N ASN A 52 -14.80 -2.73 1.27
CA ASN A 52 -14.01 -3.90 1.63
C ASN A 52 -13.52 -3.86 3.07
N PHE A 53 -13.30 -2.67 3.64
CA PHE A 53 -12.85 -2.52 5.03
C PHE A 53 -13.97 -2.68 6.05
N ARG A 54 -15.24 -2.51 5.65
CA ARG A 54 -16.39 -2.81 6.53
C ARG A 54 -16.45 -4.28 6.91
N LYS A 55 -16.08 -5.17 5.97
CA LYS A 55 -15.99 -6.63 6.24
C LYS A 55 -14.91 -6.98 7.26
N ILE A 56 -13.92 -6.10 7.44
CA ILE A 56 -12.77 -6.30 8.33
C ILE A 56 -13.05 -5.87 9.76
N LYS A 57 -13.98 -4.96 9.99
CA LYS A 57 -14.44 -4.60 11.35
C LYS A 57 -15.10 -5.76 12.08
N LEU A 58 -15.46 -6.83 11.36
CA LEU A 58 -16.09 -7.99 11.92
C LEU A 58 -15.05 -8.94 12.54
N ASN A 59 -15.08 -8.98 13.88
CA ASN A 59 -14.56 -10.01 14.78
C ASN A 59 -13.06 -9.99 15.13
N PHE A 60 -12.78 -9.47 16.32
CA PHE A 60 -11.56 -9.70 17.10
C PHE A 60 -11.15 -11.20 17.11
N PHE A 61 -12.09 -12.12 17.18
CA PHE A 61 -11.87 -13.57 17.13
C PHE A 61 -11.32 -14.05 15.78
N GLN A 62 -11.76 -13.51 14.66
CA GLN A 62 -11.24 -13.88 13.34
C GLN A 62 -9.82 -13.33 13.13
N ARG A 63 -9.52 -12.14 13.68
CA ARG A 63 -8.17 -11.58 13.68
C ARG A 63 -7.21 -12.46 14.49
N PHE A 64 -7.62 -12.91 15.65
CA PHE A 64 -6.83 -13.80 16.49
C PHE A 64 -6.59 -15.15 15.82
N LYS A 65 -7.65 -15.75 15.27
CA LYS A 65 -7.59 -17.03 14.57
C LYS A 65 -6.66 -17.02 13.35
N SER A 66 -6.55 -15.92 12.63
CA SER A 66 -5.73 -15.83 11.41
C SER A 66 -4.26 -15.53 11.71
N VAL A 67 -3.96 -14.80 12.78
CA VAL A 67 -2.59 -14.70 13.30
C VAL A 67 -2.08 -16.09 13.65
N ILE A 68 -2.90 -16.91 14.31
CA ILE A 68 -2.57 -18.30 14.66
C ILE A 68 -2.45 -19.19 13.41
N LEU A 69 -3.34 -19.03 12.43
CA LEU A 69 -3.39 -19.87 11.22
C LEU A 69 -2.48 -19.38 10.09
N ARG A 70 -1.64 -18.35 10.33
CA ARG A 70 -0.69 -17.80 9.33
C ARG A 70 -1.32 -17.41 7.99
N LYS A 71 -2.61 -17.10 7.96
CA LYS A 71 -3.29 -16.62 6.75
C LYS A 71 -3.20 -15.10 6.68
N GLN A 72 -2.82 -14.58 5.49
CA GLN A 72 -2.95 -13.15 5.22
C GLN A 72 -4.41 -12.75 5.37
N LEU A 73 -4.71 -11.99 6.41
CA LEU A 73 -6.06 -11.83 6.95
C LEU A 73 -6.95 -10.93 6.19
N VAL A 74 -6.33 -10.01 5.47
CA VAL A 74 -7.05 -8.89 4.94
C VAL A 74 -6.37 -8.45 3.66
N ASP A 75 -7.08 -8.55 2.57
CA ASP A 75 -6.73 -7.82 1.38
C ASP A 75 -7.05 -6.34 1.62
N LEU A 76 -6.02 -5.52 1.78
CA LEU A 76 -6.12 -4.08 1.93
C LEU A 76 -6.25 -3.38 0.57
N ARG A 77 -6.51 -4.12 -0.49
CA ARG A 77 -6.79 -3.60 -1.82
C ARG A 77 -8.16 -2.96 -1.87
N ILE A 78 -8.28 -1.92 -2.68
CA ILE A 78 -9.46 -1.09 -2.80
C ILE A 78 -9.90 -1.12 -4.26
N ASP A 79 -11.18 -1.41 -4.47
CA ASP A 79 -11.79 -1.43 -5.78
C ASP A 79 -11.77 -0.03 -6.44
N GLU A 80 -11.56 0.03 -7.76
CA GLU A 80 -11.53 1.29 -8.52
C GLU A 80 -12.87 2.04 -8.41
N ASN A 81 -14.00 1.36 -8.30
CA ASN A 81 -15.30 1.98 -8.10
C ASN A 81 -15.39 2.69 -6.73
N ASP A 82 -14.76 2.10 -5.69
CA ASP A 82 -14.69 2.74 -4.38
C ASP A 82 -13.79 3.98 -4.41
N ILE A 83 -12.70 3.94 -5.17
CA ILE A 83 -11.82 5.10 -5.41
C ILE A 83 -12.57 6.19 -6.17
N SER A 84 -13.29 5.85 -7.23
CA SER A 84 -14.07 6.80 -8.03
C SER A 84 -15.11 7.51 -7.18
N ARG A 85 -15.87 6.77 -6.37
CA ARG A 85 -16.83 7.35 -5.41
C ARG A 85 -16.18 8.25 -4.37
N PHE A 86 -14.98 7.87 -3.89
CA PHE A 86 -14.22 8.72 -2.98
C PHE A 86 -13.82 10.03 -3.63
N LYS A 87 -13.25 9.99 -4.84
CA LYS A 87 -12.83 11.15 -5.63
C LYS A 87 -14.00 12.11 -5.87
N GLU A 88 -15.13 11.58 -6.28
CA GLU A 88 -16.35 12.34 -6.54
C GLU A 88 -16.88 13.01 -5.26
N LYS A 89 -17.04 12.22 -4.18
CA LYS A 89 -17.59 12.70 -2.90
C LYS A 89 -16.77 13.83 -2.28
N TYR A 90 -15.45 13.72 -2.34
CA TYR A 90 -14.55 14.70 -1.70
C TYR A 90 -13.91 15.68 -2.67
N LYS A 91 -14.20 15.57 -3.97
CA LYS A 91 -13.60 16.39 -5.05
C LYS A 91 -12.07 16.40 -4.99
N ILE A 92 -11.48 15.23 -4.71
CA ILE A 92 -10.04 15.03 -4.54
C ILE A 92 -9.52 14.17 -5.70
N GLN A 93 -8.37 14.56 -6.25
CA GLN A 93 -7.63 13.76 -7.23
C GLN A 93 -6.38 13.15 -6.59
N PRO A 94 -5.92 11.98 -7.08
CA PRO A 94 -4.64 11.43 -6.69
C PRO A 94 -3.51 12.37 -7.07
N ILE A 95 -2.51 12.43 -6.20
CA ILE A 95 -1.26 13.14 -6.49
C ILE A 95 -0.32 12.14 -7.15
N GLU A 96 0.11 12.47 -8.36
CA GLU A 96 1.12 11.72 -9.11
C GLU A 96 2.52 12.30 -8.77
N ILE A 97 3.40 11.48 -8.22
CA ILE A 97 4.72 11.93 -7.79
C ILE A 97 5.75 11.50 -8.84
N ILE A 98 6.18 12.48 -9.61
CA ILE A 98 7.27 12.36 -10.59
C ILE A 98 8.54 13.00 -10.01
N GLY A 99 9.69 12.61 -10.50
CA GLY A 99 10.96 13.21 -10.05
C GLY A 99 12.19 12.56 -10.65
N LYS A 100 13.32 13.20 -10.43
CA LYS A 100 14.63 12.69 -10.84
C LYS A 100 15.12 11.58 -9.92
N GLN A 101 16.09 10.81 -10.37
CA GLN A 101 16.86 9.91 -9.53
C GLN A 101 17.30 10.64 -8.25
N GLY A 102 17.16 9.97 -7.09
CA GLY A 102 17.43 10.56 -5.79
C GLY A 102 16.21 11.25 -5.14
N THR A 103 15.08 11.40 -5.84
CA THR A 103 13.85 11.91 -5.22
C THR A 103 13.43 11.03 -4.05
N VAL A 104 13.21 11.65 -2.91
CA VAL A 104 12.78 10.98 -1.67
C VAL A 104 11.32 11.30 -1.39
N ILE A 105 10.52 10.27 -1.19
CA ILE A 105 9.09 10.36 -0.87
C ILE A 105 8.89 9.80 0.53
N ILE A 106 8.35 10.62 1.43
CA ILE A 106 7.99 10.18 2.80
C ILE A 106 6.47 10.20 2.91
N PHE A 107 5.88 9.05 3.22
CA PHE A 107 4.43 8.94 3.31
C PHE A 107 3.98 7.96 4.40
N ASP A 108 2.73 8.11 4.85
CA ASP A 108 2.08 7.17 5.75
C ASP A 108 1.34 6.12 4.93
N GLY A 109 1.77 4.86 4.98
CA GLY A 109 1.19 3.72 4.27
C GLY A 109 -0.23 3.36 4.69
N SER A 110 -0.80 4.03 5.70
CA SER A 110 -2.22 3.91 6.04
C SER A 110 -3.15 4.75 5.14
N TYR A 111 -2.59 5.65 4.33
CA TYR A 111 -3.32 6.29 3.24
C TYR A 111 -3.36 5.38 2.02
N THR A 112 -4.38 5.56 1.20
CA THR A 112 -4.54 4.80 -0.03
C THR A 112 -3.53 5.29 -1.08
N HIS A 113 -2.82 4.33 -1.67
CA HIS A 113 -1.81 4.61 -2.69
C HIS A 113 -1.67 3.45 -3.66
N LYS A 114 -1.01 3.67 -4.77
CA LYS A 114 -0.59 2.63 -5.73
C LYS A 114 0.62 3.06 -6.54
N ALA A 115 1.24 2.13 -7.23
CA ALA A 115 2.09 2.44 -8.39
C ALA A 115 1.20 2.55 -9.63
N LYS A 116 1.41 3.57 -10.47
CA LYS A 116 0.82 3.63 -11.80
C LYS A 116 1.45 2.53 -12.67
N ASN A 117 0.71 2.02 -13.63
CA ASN A 117 1.26 1.03 -14.56
C ASN A 117 2.43 1.64 -15.34
N ILE A 118 3.42 0.80 -15.61
CA ILE A 118 4.56 1.17 -16.47
C ILE A 118 4.11 1.03 -17.92
N GLU A 119 4.08 2.12 -18.62
CA GLU A 119 3.76 2.16 -20.06
C GLU A 119 5.03 2.08 -20.90
N LYS A 120 6.14 2.61 -20.41
CA LYS A 120 7.42 2.68 -21.11
C LYS A 120 8.56 2.79 -20.11
N GLU A 121 9.68 2.13 -20.40
CA GLU A 121 10.88 2.13 -19.58
C GLU A 121 10.70 1.37 -18.24
N SER A 122 11.59 1.59 -17.29
CA SER A 122 11.60 0.93 -15.99
C SER A 122 11.65 1.95 -14.87
N ARG A 123 11.09 1.60 -13.73
CA ARG A 123 11.25 2.36 -12.49
C ARG A 123 11.95 1.49 -11.46
N TYR A 124 13.02 2.03 -10.89
CA TYR A 124 13.72 1.42 -9.77
C TYR A 124 13.50 2.24 -8.51
N THR A 125 13.11 1.57 -7.43
CA THR A 125 12.85 2.23 -6.14
C THR A 125 13.43 1.43 -5.00
N LEU A 126 13.90 2.13 -3.96
CA LEU A 126 14.24 1.55 -2.67
C LEU A 126 13.21 2.04 -1.65
N THR A 127 12.62 1.11 -0.90
CA THR A 127 11.61 1.47 0.11
C THR A 127 11.99 0.92 1.48
N ASN A 128 12.05 1.82 2.46
CA ASN A 128 12.24 1.49 3.88
C ASN A 128 10.94 1.72 4.65
N TYR A 129 10.70 0.86 5.64
CA TYR A 129 9.49 0.85 6.46
C TYR A 129 9.82 1.26 7.89
N PHE A 130 9.10 2.26 8.41
CA PHE A 130 9.24 2.74 9.78
C PHE A 130 7.94 2.51 10.54
N PHE A 131 8.05 1.95 11.72
CA PHE A 131 6.89 1.64 12.54
C PHE A 131 6.99 2.36 13.87
N LYS A 132 5.87 2.94 14.31
CA LYS A 132 5.78 3.45 15.67
C LYS A 132 6.02 2.28 16.62
N LYS A 133 7.01 2.42 17.51
CA LYS A 133 7.38 1.42 18.51
C LYS A 133 6.23 1.30 19.53
N ASN A 134 5.35 0.33 19.28
CA ASN A 134 4.27 -0.05 20.18
C ASN A 134 4.53 -1.52 20.57
N LYS A 135 4.52 -1.85 21.87
CA LYS A 135 4.82 -3.20 22.38
C LYS A 135 4.00 -4.30 21.68
N ILE A 136 2.71 -4.03 21.41
CA ILE A 136 1.81 -4.97 20.74
C ILE A 136 2.18 -5.14 19.27
N SER A 137 2.48 -4.05 18.55
CA SER A 137 2.84 -4.12 17.14
C SER A 137 4.20 -4.79 16.94
N TYR A 138 5.12 -4.64 17.90
CA TYR A 138 6.42 -5.30 17.90
C TYR A 138 6.28 -6.81 18.10
N PHE A 139 5.43 -7.21 19.05
CA PHE A 139 5.13 -8.62 19.32
C PHE A 139 4.47 -9.31 18.13
N LEU A 140 3.46 -8.67 17.52
CA LEU A 140 2.78 -9.20 16.34
C LEU A 140 3.73 -9.32 15.13
N LYS A 141 4.66 -8.36 14.98
CA LYS A 141 5.71 -8.43 13.97
C LYS A 141 6.71 -9.55 14.25
N TYR A 142 7.16 -9.65 15.49
CA TYR A 142 8.07 -10.74 15.87
C TYR A 142 7.48 -12.10 15.49
N LEU A 143 6.19 -12.32 15.75
CA LEU A 143 5.49 -13.53 15.35
C LEU A 143 5.40 -13.69 13.82
N GLN A 144 5.24 -12.60 13.07
CA GLN A 144 5.14 -12.61 11.61
C GLN A 144 6.48 -12.85 10.91
N PHE A 145 7.59 -12.40 11.51
CA PHE A 145 8.93 -12.51 10.93
C PHE A 145 9.73 -13.70 11.45
N LYS A 146 9.37 -14.28 12.59
CA LYS A 146 10.08 -15.45 13.19
C LYS A 146 10.27 -16.58 12.18
N ASP A 147 9.32 -16.78 11.27
CA ASP A 147 9.34 -17.87 10.31
C ASP A 147 10.23 -17.63 9.07
N LYS A 148 10.71 -16.39 8.86
CA LYS A 148 11.61 -16.08 7.75
C LYS A 148 13.09 -16.32 8.08
N PHE A 149 13.42 -16.49 9.37
CA PHE A 149 14.78 -16.68 9.86
C PHE A 149 15.06 -18.09 10.41
N ILE A 150 14.07 -18.98 10.36
CA ILE A 150 14.25 -20.39 10.70
C ILE A 150 14.20 -21.18 9.38
N LYS A 151 15.32 -21.26 8.73
CA LYS A 151 15.68 -22.31 7.77
C LYS A 151 16.99 -22.94 8.23
#